data_14137d6f1c7a562c94f5d2269f32f6c1
#
_entry.id   14137d6f1c7a562c94f5d2269f32f6c1
#
_cell.length_a   1.000
_cell.length_b   1.000
_cell.length_c   1.000
_cell.angle_alpha   90.00
_cell.angle_beta   90.00
_cell.angle_gamma   90.00
#
_symmetry.space_group_name_H-M   'P 1'
#
loop_
_entity.id
_entity.type
_entity.pdbx_description
1 polymer ?
#
loop_
_entity_poly.entity_id
_entity_poly.type
_entity_poly.pdbx_seq_one_letter_code
_entity_poly.pdbx_strand_id
1 'polypeptide(L)'
;MESRIANDSSTGQADRSAPADAVRHSAHGTTFTIPEGAPPAFHLLAKPTGAICNLDCAYCFFLDKEVFYPGSKFRMSDDVLEAYIRQLIESHRTDSVNIAWQGGEPTLMGLDFYRRVMVLVEKYRRPGMRFLHTMQTNGTLLDDEWCAFLKEHDFLIGISIDGPRELHDIYRVDKGGKPTFDKVMRGLRLLQKHGVDFNVLTTVNRVNADYPLEVYRFLRDEVGTTWMQFIPVVERINADGLTLFQEGDQVSARSVGAEQFGRFLSTIFDEWIRHDVGRVYVQTIEAALRNWLGLEASGMCVFNQTCGTGLAIEHNGDVYSCDHFVEPNFLLGNIHDEHMIELVASPQQIKFGLDKRDTLPRFCRECDVRFACHGECPKNRFILTPDGEPGLNYLCAGFKDFFHHIDFSMKLMAGLIRRGREAREVMQIMERAFAGVERNDPRPCGSGRKFKQCHGRPQPASSAKPLPAPQSRSGAAAG
;
A
#
# COMPACT_ATOMS: atom_id res chain seq x y z
N MET A 1 12.41 -6.67 15.67
CA MET A 1 11.55 -6.38 14.50
C MET A 1 10.61 -7.55 14.18
N GLU A 2 11.10 -8.79 14.17
CA GLU A 2 10.26 -10.00 13.98
C GLU A 2 9.05 -10.11 14.90
N SER A 3 9.16 -9.66 16.16
CA SER A 3 8.07 -9.76 17.14
C SER A 3 6.95 -8.71 16.96
N ARG A 4 7.20 -7.60 16.26
CA ARG A 4 6.18 -6.54 16.07
C ARG A 4 5.29 -6.78 14.84
N ILE A 5 5.80 -7.43 13.81
CA ILE A 5 5.07 -7.70 12.57
C ILE A 5 4.36 -9.06 12.60
N ALA A 6 4.94 -10.06 13.28
CA ALA A 6 4.35 -11.38 13.42
C ALA A 6 3.15 -11.43 14.40
N ASN A 7 3.00 -10.44 15.29
CA ASN A 7 1.94 -10.42 16.30
C ASN A 7 0.62 -9.75 15.84
N ASP A 8 0.51 -9.29 14.62
CA ASP A 8 -0.78 -8.81 14.09
C ASP A 8 -1.75 -9.95 13.70
N SER A 9 -1.34 -11.20 13.96
CA SER A 9 -2.20 -12.39 13.84
C SER A 9 -2.92 -12.77 15.13
N SER A 10 -2.77 -11.99 16.23
CA SER A 10 -3.70 -12.14 17.33
C SER A 10 -5.04 -11.50 16.89
N THR A 11 -5.92 -12.31 16.33
CA THR A 11 -7.37 -12.10 16.51
C THR A 11 -7.59 -11.96 18.02
N GLY A 12 -7.38 -10.75 18.53
CA GLY A 12 -7.83 -10.41 19.87
C GLY A 12 -9.27 -10.86 19.95
N GLN A 13 -9.63 -11.67 20.93
CA GLN A 13 -11.00 -12.05 21.15
C GLN A 13 -11.81 -10.75 21.21
N ALA A 14 -12.49 -10.44 20.09
CA ALA A 14 -13.43 -9.33 20.08
C ALA A 14 -14.46 -9.65 21.17
N ASP A 15 -14.71 -8.70 22.03
CA ASP A 15 -15.81 -8.81 22.98
C ASP A 15 -17.13 -8.91 22.21
N ARG A 16 -17.54 -10.16 21.94
CA ARG A 16 -18.78 -10.50 21.23
C ARG A 16 -20.02 -10.38 22.12
N SER A 17 -19.85 -9.96 23.39
CA SER A 17 -20.93 -9.97 24.39
C SER A 17 -21.73 -8.67 24.46
N ALA A 18 -21.33 -7.61 23.77
CA ALA A 18 -22.11 -6.38 23.74
C ALA A 18 -23.22 -6.51 22.69
N PRO A 19 -24.49 -6.25 23.06
CA PRO A 19 -25.60 -6.25 22.10
C PRO A 19 -25.32 -5.20 21.00
N ALA A 20 -25.62 -5.57 19.74
CA ALA A 20 -25.77 -4.63 18.65
C ALA A 20 -26.79 -3.55 19.06
N ASP A 21 -26.61 -2.31 18.61
CA ASP A 21 -27.47 -1.15 18.93
C ASP A 21 -27.40 -0.62 20.38
N ALA A 22 -26.37 -0.97 21.15
CA ALA A 22 -26.16 -0.34 22.44
C ALA A 22 -25.72 1.12 22.28
N VAL A 23 -26.57 2.05 22.72
CA VAL A 23 -26.17 3.46 22.88
C VAL A 23 -24.99 3.51 23.84
N ARG A 24 -23.87 4.03 23.37
CA ARG A 24 -22.67 4.20 24.19
C ARG A 24 -22.49 5.67 24.54
N HIS A 25 -22.16 5.90 25.78
CA HIS A 25 -21.69 7.22 26.23
C HIS A 25 -20.16 7.15 26.25
N SER A 26 -19.51 8.05 25.53
CA SER A 26 -18.08 8.20 25.69
C SER A 26 -17.76 8.67 27.12
N ALA A 27 -16.57 8.38 27.60
CA ALA A 27 -16.09 8.94 28.89
C ALA A 27 -16.12 10.47 28.92
N HIS A 28 -16.32 11.12 27.79
CA HIS A 28 -16.33 12.58 27.59
C HIS A 28 -17.72 13.14 27.19
N GLY A 29 -18.81 12.35 27.40
CA GLY A 29 -20.19 12.82 27.29
C GLY A 29 -20.82 12.80 25.90
N THR A 30 -20.11 12.31 24.86
CA THR A 30 -20.72 12.09 23.54
C THR A 30 -21.49 10.78 23.52
N THR A 31 -22.66 10.78 22.92
CA THR A 31 -23.50 9.60 22.73
C THR A 31 -23.40 9.15 21.27
N PHE A 32 -23.10 7.89 21.03
CA PHE A 32 -23.09 7.29 19.70
C PHE A 32 -23.57 5.85 19.77
N THR A 33 -24.06 5.36 18.64
CA THR A 33 -24.53 3.98 18.51
C THR A 33 -23.51 3.19 17.68
N ILE A 34 -23.19 1.98 18.11
CA ILE A 34 -22.42 1.07 17.27
C ILE A 34 -23.41 0.28 16.41
N PRO A 35 -23.42 0.50 15.07
CA PRO A 35 -24.34 -0.19 14.20
C PRO A 35 -24.11 -1.71 14.22
N GLU A 36 -25.18 -2.46 13.97
CA GLU A 36 -25.08 -3.90 13.77
C GLU A 36 -24.14 -4.21 12.59
N GLY A 37 -23.25 -5.19 12.76
CA GLY A 37 -22.28 -5.54 11.72
C GLY A 37 -21.10 -4.61 11.56
N ALA A 38 -21.00 -3.52 12.36
CA ALA A 38 -19.83 -2.64 12.35
C ALA A 38 -18.53 -3.44 12.58
N PRO A 39 -17.45 -3.20 11.81
CA PRO A 39 -16.20 -3.92 12.00
C PRO A 39 -15.58 -3.61 13.37
N PRO A 40 -14.93 -4.58 14.03
CA PRO A 40 -14.31 -4.35 15.33
C PRO A 40 -13.09 -3.43 15.25
N ALA A 41 -12.48 -3.35 14.10
CA ALA A 41 -11.36 -2.46 13.76
C ALA A 41 -11.37 -2.14 12.27
N PHE A 42 -10.80 -1.02 11.91
CA PHE A 42 -10.63 -0.58 10.53
C PHE A 42 -9.38 0.29 10.42
N HIS A 43 -8.90 0.48 9.21
CA HIS A 43 -7.76 1.34 8.92
C HIS A 43 -8.25 2.67 8.34
N LEU A 44 -7.78 3.79 8.91
CA LEU A 44 -8.15 5.11 8.44
C LEU A 44 -6.88 5.91 8.14
N LEU A 45 -6.68 6.21 6.86
CA LEU A 45 -5.57 7.04 6.40
C LEU A 45 -5.92 8.51 6.56
N ALA A 46 -5.30 9.18 7.53
CA ALA A 46 -5.53 10.60 7.78
C ALA A 46 -4.64 11.49 6.90
N LYS A 47 -5.26 12.47 6.26
CA LYS A 47 -4.63 13.39 5.32
C LYS A 47 -4.64 14.83 5.87
N PRO A 48 -3.76 15.13 6.85
CA PRO A 48 -3.82 16.39 7.60
C PRO A 48 -3.49 17.62 6.75
N THR A 49 -2.80 17.42 5.62
CA THR A 49 -2.48 18.46 4.62
C THR A 49 -3.30 18.33 3.34
N GLY A 50 -4.33 17.46 3.34
CA GLY A 50 -5.06 17.14 2.11
C GLY A 50 -4.13 16.81 0.96
N ALA A 51 -4.33 17.43 -0.19
CA ALA A 51 -3.53 17.23 -1.40
C ALA A 51 -2.21 18.04 -1.43
N ILE A 52 -1.93 18.91 -0.44
CA ILE A 52 -0.74 19.77 -0.48
C ILE A 52 0.55 18.99 -0.18
N CYS A 53 1.51 19.14 -1.08
CA CYS A 53 2.84 18.53 -0.99
C CYS A 53 3.92 19.54 -1.40
N ASN A 54 5.12 19.39 -0.85
CA ASN A 54 6.31 20.15 -1.26
C ASN A 54 7.00 19.56 -2.50
N LEU A 55 6.57 18.38 -2.98
CA LEU A 55 7.00 17.78 -4.24
C LEU A 55 5.92 17.90 -5.32
N ASP A 56 6.33 17.65 -6.58
CA ASP A 56 5.48 17.62 -7.77
C ASP A 56 5.71 16.33 -8.57
N CYS A 57 5.61 15.18 -7.88
CA CYS A 57 5.82 13.89 -8.52
C CYS A 57 4.84 13.68 -9.66
N ALA A 58 5.36 13.41 -10.88
CA ALA A 58 4.57 13.42 -12.12
C ALA A 58 3.41 12.41 -12.13
N TYR A 59 3.51 11.30 -11.41
CA TYR A 59 2.49 10.25 -11.29
C TYR A 59 1.59 10.39 -10.06
N CYS A 60 1.68 11.47 -9.28
CA CYS A 60 0.95 11.56 -8.02
C CYS A 60 -0.55 11.80 -8.28
N PHE A 61 -1.36 10.77 -8.08
CA PHE A 61 -2.81 10.84 -8.27
C PHE A 61 -3.51 11.73 -7.24
N PHE A 62 -2.84 12.03 -6.12
CA PHE A 62 -3.45 12.72 -5.00
C PHE A 62 -3.38 14.25 -5.12
N LEU A 63 -2.38 14.79 -5.78
CA LEU A 63 -2.22 16.26 -5.93
C LEU A 63 -3.41 16.93 -6.62
N ASP A 64 -4.06 16.26 -7.59
CA ASP A 64 -5.22 16.80 -8.30
C ASP A 64 -6.47 16.92 -7.43
N LYS A 65 -6.51 16.23 -6.29
CA LYS A 65 -7.65 16.26 -5.36
C LYS A 65 -7.86 17.63 -4.70
N GLU A 66 -6.91 18.56 -4.85
CA GLU A 66 -7.04 19.96 -4.45
C GLU A 66 -8.31 20.62 -4.99
N VAL A 67 -8.75 20.25 -6.20
CA VAL A 67 -9.93 20.84 -6.84
C VAL A 67 -11.24 20.55 -6.09
N PHE A 68 -11.29 19.52 -5.26
CA PHE A 68 -12.50 19.19 -4.48
C PHE A 68 -12.69 20.06 -3.25
N TYR A 69 -11.70 20.88 -2.89
CA TYR A 69 -11.72 21.72 -1.70
C TYR A 69 -11.36 23.18 -2.03
N PRO A 70 -12.14 23.84 -2.92
CA PRO A 70 -11.84 25.22 -3.33
C PRO A 70 -11.81 26.18 -2.14
N GLY A 71 -10.75 26.97 -2.03
CA GLY A 71 -10.57 27.93 -0.93
C GLY A 71 -10.09 27.33 0.40
N SER A 72 -9.86 26.03 0.47
CA SER A 72 -9.29 25.39 1.66
C SER A 72 -7.84 25.83 1.89
N LYS A 73 -7.44 25.87 3.17
CA LYS A 73 -6.04 26.04 3.58
C LYS A 73 -5.29 24.70 3.62
N PHE A 74 -5.98 23.58 3.42
CA PHE A 74 -5.42 22.23 3.46
C PHE A 74 -4.59 21.96 4.73
N ARG A 75 -5.15 22.32 5.87
CA ARG A 75 -4.56 22.05 7.18
C ARG A 75 -5.67 21.60 8.13
N MET A 76 -5.48 20.42 8.68
CA MET A 76 -6.37 19.88 9.71
C MET A 76 -6.34 20.81 10.93
N SER A 77 -7.49 21.28 11.32
CA SER A 77 -7.66 22.14 12.51
C SER A 77 -7.62 21.30 13.79
N ASP A 78 -7.48 21.98 14.93
CA ASP A 78 -7.37 21.31 16.22
C ASP A 78 -8.67 20.59 16.62
N ASP A 79 -9.81 21.14 16.26
CA ASP A 79 -11.13 20.55 16.52
C ASP A 79 -11.36 19.29 15.65
N VAL A 80 -10.96 19.30 14.37
CA VAL A 80 -11.00 18.11 13.50
C VAL A 80 -10.04 17.06 14.03
N LEU A 81 -8.81 17.44 14.42
CA LEU A 81 -7.83 16.51 14.98
C LEU A 81 -8.35 15.84 16.26
N GLU A 82 -8.92 16.62 17.17
CA GLU A 82 -9.46 16.09 18.43
C GLU A 82 -10.65 15.16 18.16
N ALA A 83 -11.58 15.54 17.29
CA ALA A 83 -12.71 14.72 16.89
C ALA A 83 -12.22 13.40 16.26
N TYR A 84 -11.23 13.47 15.35
CA TYR A 84 -10.63 12.32 14.69
C TYR A 84 -10.03 11.34 15.70
N ILE A 85 -9.12 11.78 16.57
CA ILE A 85 -8.43 10.89 17.54
C ILE A 85 -9.44 10.28 18.52
N ARG A 86 -10.36 11.09 19.04
CA ARG A 86 -11.39 10.62 19.95
C ARG A 86 -12.27 9.55 19.32
N GLN A 87 -12.88 9.85 18.18
CA GLN A 87 -13.80 8.93 17.51
C GLN A 87 -13.10 7.68 16.99
N LEU A 88 -11.86 7.76 16.54
CA LEU A 88 -11.06 6.61 16.15
C LEU A 88 -10.90 5.63 17.32
N ILE A 89 -10.53 6.15 18.51
CA ILE A 89 -10.38 5.34 19.72
C ILE A 89 -11.73 4.76 20.18
N GLU A 90 -12.79 5.55 20.16
CA GLU A 90 -14.15 5.13 20.53
C GLU A 90 -14.70 4.03 19.62
N SER A 91 -14.38 4.09 18.32
CA SER A 91 -14.84 3.15 17.29
C SER A 91 -14.19 1.78 17.36
N HIS A 92 -12.94 1.69 17.84
CA HIS A 92 -12.22 0.42 17.89
C HIS A 92 -12.62 -0.43 19.09
N ARG A 93 -12.89 -1.72 18.84
CA ARG A 93 -13.21 -2.74 19.86
C ARG A 93 -12.11 -3.77 20.00
N THR A 94 -10.91 -3.43 19.59
CA THR A 94 -9.68 -4.21 19.74
C THR A 94 -8.71 -3.47 20.64
N ASP A 95 -7.72 -4.18 21.16
CA ASP A 95 -6.68 -3.61 22.02
C ASP A 95 -5.64 -2.79 21.26
N SER A 96 -5.70 -2.81 19.91
CA SER A 96 -4.72 -2.11 19.07
C SER A 96 -5.43 -1.15 18.13
N VAL A 97 -4.93 0.10 18.07
CA VAL A 97 -5.41 1.14 17.17
C VAL A 97 -4.24 1.66 16.33
N ASN A 98 -4.41 1.65 15.01
CA ASN A 98 -3.42 2.24 14.10
C ASN A 98 -3.82 3.69 13.78
N ILE A 99 -2.91 4.63 14.03
CA ILE A 99 -3.04 6.03 13.68
C ILE A 99 -2.08 6.30 12.52
N ALA A 100 -2.65 6.38 11.30
CA ALA A 100 -1.88 6.41 10.07
C ALA A 100 -1.98 7.77 9.39
N TRP A 101 -0.84 8.40 9.16
CA TRP A 101 -0.69 9.71 8.52
C TRP A 101 -0.17 9.58 7.10
N GLN A 102 -0.87 10.18 6.17
CA GLN A 102 -0.53 10.24 4.75
C GLN A 102 -1.08 11.54 4.14
N GLY A 103 -1.25 11.61 2.85
CA GLY A 103 -1.83 12.73 2.12
C GLY A 103 -0.87 13.26 1.07
N GLY A 104 -0.79 14.58 0.92
CA GLY A 104 0.24 15.23 0.14
C GLY A 104 1.61 14.98 0.79
N GLU A 105 1.97 15.82 1.77
CA GLU A 105 3.12 15.56 2.62
C GLU A 105 2.79 15.88 4.08
N PRO A 106 2.60 14.87 4.94
CA PRO A 106 2.13 15.08 6.32
C PRO A 106 3.10 15.88 7.18
N THR A 107 4.41 15.86 6.90
CA THR A 107 5.40 16.63 7.66
C THR A 107 5.25 18.15 7.49
N LEU A 108 4.51 18.63 6.49
CA LEU A 108 4.15 20.04 6.33
C LEU A 108 3.26 20.58 7.46
N MET A 109 2.61 19.70 8.23
CA MET A 109 1.88 20.12 9.44
C MET A 109 2.80 20.70 10.50
N GLY A 110 4.08 20.33 10.51
CA GLY A 110 5.04 20.70 11.53
C GLY A 110 4.96 19.80 12.77
N LEU A 111 6.04 19.79 13.54
CA LEU A 111 6.20 18.85 14.66
C LEU A 111 5.21 19.10 15.80
N ASP A 112 4.82 20.37 16.03
CA ASP A 112 3.87 20.72 17.11
C ASP A 112 2.49 20.09 16.90
N PHE A 113 2.07 19.89 15.65
CA PHE A 113 0.84 19.15 15.34
C PHE A 113 0.94 17.71 15.87
N TYR A 114 2.04 17.02 15.65
CA TYR A 114 2.22 15.64 16.10
C TYR A 114 2.44 15.51 17.61
N ARG A 115 3.06 16.51 18.25
CA ARG A 115 3.10 16.60 19.72
C ARG A 115 1.67 16.67 20.28
N ARG A 116 0.82 17.44 19.64
CA ARG A 116 -0.60 17.54 20.01
C ARG A 116 -1.36 16.23 19.80
N VAL A 117 -1.07 15.49 18.70
CA VAL A 117 -1.60 14.13 18.50
C VAL A 117 -1.30 13.26 19.72
N MET A 118 -0.06 13.26 20.22
CA MET A 118 0.33 12.43 21.38
C MET A 118 -0.44 12.81 22.64
N VAL A 119 -0.64 14.11 22.87
CA VAL A 119 -1.46 14.60 24.00
C VAL A 119 -2.90 14.09 23.89
N LEU A 120 -3.50 14.16 22.70
CA LEU A 120 -4.89 13.72 22.47
C LEU A 120 -5.02 12.20 22.58
N VAL A 121 -4.06 11.44 22.07
CA VAL A 121 -4.03 9.96 22.24
C VAL A 121 -4.03 9.60 23.71
N GLU A 122 -3.19 10.21 24.54
CA GLU A 122 -3.19 9.96 25.97
C GLU A 122 -4.48 10.43 26.67
N LYS A 123 -5.06 11.55 26.24
CA LYS A 123 -6.34 12.05 26.77
C LYS A 123 -7.49 11.05 26.58
N TYR A 124 -7.54 10.37 25.42
CA TYR A 124 -8.63 9.47 25.05
C TYR A 124 -8.31 7.98 25.20
N ARG A 125 -7.08 7.64 25.57
CA ARG A 125 -6.62 6.27 25.78
C ARG A 125 -7.52 5.52 26.76
N ARG A 126 -7.94 4.32 26.41
CA ARG A 126 -8.59 3.38 27.31
C ARG A 126 -7.57 2.40 27.90
N PRO A 127 -7.78 1.88 29.11
CA PRO A 127 -6.88 0.90 29.72
C PRO A 127 -6.64 -0.32 28.82
N GLY A 128 -5.40 -0.73 28.68
CA GLY A 128 -5.00 -1.88 27.85
C GLY A 128 -4.81 -1.59 26.36
N MET A 129 -5.18 -0.40 25.87
CA MET A 129 -4.98 -0.07 24.45
C MET A 129 -3.52 0.19 24.11
N ARG A 130 -3.12 -0.30 22.94
CA ARG A 130 -1.84 -0.05 22.28
C ARG A 130 -2.05 0.76 21.02
N PHE A 131 -1.19 1.71 20.79
CA PHE A 131 -1.25 2.55 19.59
C PHE A 131 -0.06 2.26 18.70
N LEU A 132 -0.34 2.12 17.40
CA LEU A 132 0.66 2.00 16.34
C LEU A 132 0.64 3.31 15.56
N HIS A 133 1.74 4.05 15.62
CA HIS A 133 1.87 5.30 14.88
C HIS A 133 2.59 5.04 13.57
N THR A 134 1.96 5.36 12.46
CA THR A 134 2.56 5.20 11.13
C THR A 134 2.48 6.49 10.33
N MET A 135 3.50 6.77 9.53
CA MET A 135 3.53 7.94 8.66
C MET A 135 4.17 7.60 7.32
N GLN A 136 3.45 7.89 6.22
CA GLN A 136 4.02 7.83 4.88
C GLN A 136 4.53 9.22 4.49
N THR A 137 5.81 9.35 4.18
CA THR A 137 6.44 10.64 3.85
C THR A 137 7.40 10.51 2.66
N ASN A 138 7.61 11.62 1.96
CA ASN A 138 8.69 11.74 0.99
C ASN A 138 10.08 11.93 1.64
N GLY A 139 10.16 12.13 2.95
CA GLY A 139 11.38 12.20 3.74
C GLY A 139 12.21 13.48 3.57
N THR A 140 11.83 14.40 2.68
CA THR A 140 12.67 15.56 2.34
C THR A 140 12.72 16.64 3.42
N LEU A 141 11.76 16.65 4.34
CA LEU A 141 11.66 17.63 5.43
C LEU A 141 12.12 17.08 6.79
N LEU A 142 12.54 15.82 6.83
CA LEU A 142 13.05 15.23 8.07
C LEU A 142 14.38 15.89 8.49
N ASP A 143 14.50 16.16 9.78
CA ASP A 143 15.68 16.64 10.48
C ASP A 143 15.92 15.87 11.79
N ASP A 144 16.90 16.26 12.56
CA ASP A 144 17.25 15.59 13.82
C ASP A 144 16.12 15.69 14.87
N GLU A 145 15.40 16.81 14.93
CA GLU A 145 14.27 16.99 15.88
C GLU A 145 13.09 16.08 15.49
N TRP A 146 12.73 16.01 14.20
CA TRP A 146 11.75 15.08 13.70
C TRP A 146 12.12 13.63 14.04
N CYS A 147 13.35 13.22 13.76
CA CYS A 147 13.75 11.82 13.96
C CYS A 147 13.83 11.45 15.44
N ALA A 148 14.22 12.38 16.31
CA ALA A 148 14.17 12.18 17.76
C ALA A 148 12.72 11.93 18.24
N PHE A 149 11.77 12.77 17.83
CA PHE A 149 10.36 12.63 18.14
C PHE A 149 9.78 11.30 17.60
N LEU A 150 10.05 10.97 16.33
CA LEU A 150 9.55 9.74 15.72
C LEU A 150 10.07 8.50 16.47
N LYS A 151 11.33 8.53 16.95
CA LYS A 151 11.91 7.45 17.73
C LYS A 151 11.31 7.36 19.13
N GLU A 152 11.13 8.49 19.82
CA GLU A 152 10.55 8.57 21.16
C GLU A 152 9.13 7.96 21.19
N HIS A 153 8.36 8.17 20.14
CA HIS A 153 6.96 7.72 20.05
C HIS A 153 6.75 6.46 19.19
N ASP A 154 7.81 5.70 18.93
CA ASP A 154 7.76 4.42 18.21
C ASP A 154 7.04 4.49 16.85
N PHE A 155 7.23 5.56 16.07
CA PHE A 155 6.66 5.66 14.74
C PHE A 155 7.31 4.65 13.78
N LEU A 156 6.47 4.01 12.95
CA LEU A 156 6.92 3.32 11.75
C LEU A 156 6.79 4.26 10.56
N ILE A 157 7.90 4.54 9.88
CA ILE A 157 7.95 5.47 8.76
C ILE A 157 7.97 4.70 7.43
N GLY A 158 6.99 4.97 6.58
CA GLY A 158 7.06 4.62 5.16
C GLY A 158 7.79 5.73 4.41
N ILE A 159 9.01 5.47 3.92
CA ILE A 159 9.74 6.45 3.11
C ILE A 159 9.62 6.10 1.63
N SER A 160 9.34 7.13 0.81
CA SER A 160 9.11 6.94 -0.63
C SER A 160 10.41 7.01 -1.43
N ILE A 161 10.87 5.87 -1.98
CA ILE A 161 12.09 5.76 -2.81
C ILE A 161 11.80 4.86 -4.01
N ASP A 162 11.98 5.36 -5.25
CA ASP A 162 11.60 4.62 -6.47
C ASP A 162 12.76 3.85 -7.12
N GLY A 163 13.88 3.69 -6.44
CA GLY A 163 15.08 3.01 -6.91
C GLY A 163 16.32 3.89 -6.83
N PRO A 164 17.43 3.52 -7.53
CA PRO A 164 18.62 4.35 -7.68
C PRO A 164 18.28 5.75 -8.21
N ARG A 165 19.20 6.69 -8.03
CA ARG A 165 19.06 8.11 -8.40
C ARG A 165 18.41 8.31 -9.77
N GLU A 166 18.95 7.64 -10.77
CA GLU A 166 18.55 7.80 -12.16
C GLU A 166 17.10 7.39 -12.42
N LEU A 167 16.57 6.46 -11.63
CA LEU A 167 15.17 6.00 -11.72
C LEU A 167 14.26 6.86 -10.85
N HIS A 168 14.71 7.23 -9.64
CA HIS A 168 13.95 8.03 -8.70
C HIS A 168 13.66 9.43 -9.26
N ASP A 169 14.67 10.11 -9.78
CA ASP A 169 14.61 11.51 -10.17
C ASP A 169 13.83 11.77 -11.48
N ILE A 170 13.44 10.72 -12.21
CA ILE A 170 12.63 10.87 -13.44
C ILE A 170 11.25 11.47 -13.10
N TYR A 171 10.60 11.00 -12.05
CA TYR A 171 9.23 11.40 -11.71
C TYR A 171 9.09 12.02 -10.32
N ARG A 172 10.07 11.86 -9.43
CA ARG A 172 10.05 12.50 -8.11
C ARG A 172 10.86 13.79 -8.13
N VAL A 173 10.19 14.85 -8.51
CA VAL A 173 10.77 16.21 -8.59
C VAL A 173 10.11 17.13 -7.57
N ASP A 174 10.80 18.22 -7.21
CA ASP A 174 10.21 19.27 -6.39
C ASP A 174 9.33 20.23 -7.24
N LYS A 175 8.67 21.19 -6.59
CA LYS A 175 7.80 22.19 -7.26
C LYS A 175 8.52 23.03 -8.33
N GLY A 176 9.85 23.06 -8.33
CA GLY A 176 10.68 23.70 -9.34
C GLY A 176 11.19 22.73 -10.43
N GLY A 177 10.70 21.49 -10.45
CA GLY A 177 11.14 20.45 -11.40
C GLY A 177 12.55 19.90 -11.14
N LYS A 178 13.13 20.15 -9.94
CA LYS A 178 14.48 19.70 -9.60
C LYS A 178 14.44 18.29 -8.99
N PRO A 179 15.48 17.47 -9.23
CA PRO A 179 15.68 16.17 -8.61
C PRO A 179 15.58 16.18 -7.08
N THR A 180 15.08 15.09 -6.49
CA THR A 180 14.84 15.01 -5.05
C THR A 180 15.62 13.91 -4.35
N PHE A 181 16.29 13.02 -5.06
CA PHE A 181 16.99 11.84 -4.51
C PHE A 181 17.90 12.18 -3.32
N ASP A 182 18.76 13.20 -3.44
CA ASP A 182 19.68 13.57 -2.36
C ASP A 182 18.96 14.05 -1.09
N LYS A 183 17.84 14.77 -1.26
CA LYS A 183 17.01 15.24 -0.13
C LYS A 183 16.36 14.05 0.59
N VAL A 184 15.84 13.08 -0.16
CA VAL A 184 15.22 11.87 0.38
C VAL A 184 16.25 10.99 1.08
N MET A 185 17.41 10.75 0.45
CA MET A 185 18.50 9.97 1.05
C MET A 185 19.09 10.62 2.31
N ARG A 186 19.10 11.96 2.38
CA ARG A 186 19.43 12.66 3.63
C ARG A 186 18.43 12.32 4.73
N GLY A 187 17.12 12.40 4.45
CA GLY A 187 16.06 12.03 5.39
C GLY A 187 16.17 10.58 5.84
N LEU A 188 16.45 9.65 4.91
CA LEU A 188 16.69 8.24 5.23
C LEU A 188 17.87 8.07 6.20
N ARG A 189 18.99 8.73 5.94
CA ARG A 189 20.17 8.65 6.82
C ARG A 189 19.90 9.19 8.22
N LEU A 190 19.03 10.18 8.35
CA LEU A 190 18.57 10.70 9.64
C LEU A 190 17.70 9.67 10.39
N LEU A 191 16.76 9.01 9.71
CA LEU A 191 15.99 7.90 10.29
C LEU A 191 16.93 6.80 10.82
N GLN A 192 17.90 6.39 10.00
CA GLN A 192 18.90 5.38 10.38
C GLN A 192 19.76 5.84 11.57
N LYS A 193 20.25 7.08 11.56
CA LYS A 193 21.06 7.69 12.64
C LYS A 193 20.33 7.64 13.98
N HIS A 194 19.03 7.93 14.00
CA HIS A 194 18.20 7.95 15.20
C HIS A 194 17.58 6.57 15.53
N GLY A 195 17.80 5.56 14.69
CA GLY A 195 17.24 4.22 14.87
C GLY A 195 15.71 4.18 14.80
N VAL A 196 15.11 5.07 13.97
CA VAL A 196 13.67 5.05 13.68
C VAL A 196 13.36 3.87 12.78
N ASP A 197 12.31 3.12 13.10
CA ASP A 197 11.85 2.00 12.27
C ASP A 197 11.26 2.53 10.95
N PHE A 198 11.69 1.97 9.82
CA PHE A 198 11.20 2.38 8.52
C PHE A 198 11.00 1.21 7.56
N ASN A 199 10.11 1.40 6.61
CA ASN A 199 9.95 0.60 5.40
C ASN A 199 10.04 1.50 4.16
N VAL A 200 10.24 0.91 2.99
CA VAL A 200 10.29 1.65 1.73
C VAL A 200 9.07 1.35 0.88
N LEU A 201 8.44 2.42 0.41
CA LEU A 201 7.41 2.36 -0.63
C LEU A 201 8.01 2.83 -1.94
N THR A 202 7.94 1.95 -2.94
CA THR A 202 8.39 2.21 -4.31
C THR A 202 7.19 2.24 -5.23
N THR A 203 7.03 3.33 -5.97
CA THR A 203 6.03 3.45 -7.01
C THR A 203 6.59 2.90 -8.31
N VAL A 204 6.05 1.77 -8.77
CA VAL A 204 6.52 1.07 -9.99
C VAL A 204 5.84 1.69 -11.20
N ASN A 205 6.61 2.35 -12.01
CA ASN A 205 6.19 3.07 -13.21
C ASN A 205 6.80 2.43 -14.47
N ARG A 206 6.44 2.93 -15.64
CA ARG A 206 6.90 2.39 -16.93
C ARG A 206 8.42 2.35 -17.07
N VAL A 207 9.15 3.22 -16.37
CA VAL A 207 10.61 3.30 -16.51
C VAL A 207 11.28 2.33 -15.55
N ASN A 208 11.05 2.47 -14.24
CA ASN A 208 11.75 1.65 -13.25
C ASN A 208 11.33 0.16 -13.28
N ALA A 209 10.17 -0.16 -13.86
CA ALA A 209 9.71 -1.53 -14.03
C ALA A 209 10.58 -2.38 -14.98
N ASP A 210 11.42 -1.76 -15.80
CA ASP A 210 12.39 -2.46 -16.65
C ASP A 210 13.72 -2.77 -15.91
N TYR A 211 13.87 -2.29 -14.66
CA TYR A 211 15.09 -2.44 -13.84
C TYR A 211 14.81 -3.12 -12.48
N PRO A 212 14.12 -4.28 -12.44
CA PRO A 212 13.65 -4.89 -11.19
C PRO A 212 14.77 -5.23 -10.21
N LEU A 213 15.91 -5.75 -10.67
CA LEU A 213 17.00 -6.12 -9.78
C LEU A 213 17.82 -4.92 -9.32
N GLU A 214 17.99 -3.94 -10.17
CA GLU A 214 18.65 -2.68 -9.82
C GLU A 214 17.87 -1.99 -8.70
N VAL A 215 16.54 -1.91 -8.83
CA VAL A 215 15.65 -1.37 -7.79
C VAL A 215 15.72 -2.22 -6.52
N TYR A 216 15.52 -3.54 -6.63
CA TYR A 216 15.48 -4.43 -5.46
C TYR A 216 16.80 -4.44 -4.69
N ARG A 217 17.93 -4.59 -5.40
CA ARG A 217 19.25 -4.66 -4.79
C ARG A 217 19.66 -3.32 -4.19
N PHE A 218 19.35 -2.20 -4.85
CA PHE A 218 19.57 -0.87 -4.29
C PHE A 218 18.82 -0.71 -2.94
N LEU A 219 17.55 -1.08 -2.89
CA LEU A 219 16.76 -1.00 -1.66
C LEU A 219 17.29 -1.93 -0.57
N ARG A 220 17.69 -3.16 -0.91
CA ARG A 220 18.23 -4.13 0.02
C ARG A 220 19.63 -3.75 0.52
N ASP A 221 20.55 -3.41 -0.39
CA ASP A 221 21.98 -3.36 -0.11
C ASP A 221 22.45 -1.93 0.23
N GLU A 222 21.91 -0.89 -0.41
CA GLU A 222 22.34 0.51 -0.21
C GLU A 222 21.40 1.28 0.74
N VAL A 223 20.08 1.11 0.60
CA VAL A 223 19.09 1.67 1.52
C VAL A 223 19.03 0.85 2.82
N GLY A 224 19.31 -0.45 2.75
CA GLY A 224 19.32 -1.35 3.90
C GLY A 224 17.94 -1.62 4.49
N THR A 225 16.87 -1.49 3.69
CA THR A 225 15.53 -1.80 4.17
C THR A 225 15.28 -3.30 4.23
N THR A 226 14.59 -3.74 5.27
CA THR A 226 14.11 -5.12 5.40
C THR A 226 12.65 -5.28 4.99
N TRP A 227 11.94 -4.18 4.68
CA TRP A 227 10.54 -4.24 4.26
C TRP A 227 10.29 -3.32 3.06
N MET A 228 9.76 -3.89 1.97
CA MET A 228 9.55 -3.22 0.70
C MET A 228 8.10 -3.35 0.23
N GLN A 229 7.57 -2.24 -0.24
CA GLN A 229 6.29 -2.14 -0.93
C GLN A 229 6.49 -1.73 -2.39
N PHE A 230 5.90 -2.45 -3.34
CA PHE A 230 5.90 -2.12 -4.75
C PHE A 230 4.47 -1.83 -5.21
N ILE A 231 4.16 -0.56 -5.48
CA ILE A 231 2.83 -0.10 -5.88
C ILE A 231 2.86 0.29 -7.35
N PRO A 232 2.06 -0.36 -8.22
CA PRO A 232 2.05 -0.03 -9.65
C PRO A 232 1.38 1.31 -9.93
N VAL A 233 1.99 2.13 -10.77
CA VAL A 233 1.34 3.29 -11.37
C VAL A 233 0.33 2.80 -12.42
N VAL A 234 -0.94 3.09 -12.17
CA VAL A 234 -2.03 2.93 -13.14
C VAL A 234 -2.86 4.20 -13.08
N GLU A 235 -2.57 5.11 -13.98
CA GLU A 235 -3.27 6.40 -14.12
C GLU A 235 -4.21 6.30 -15.32
N ARG A 236 -5.50 6.21 -15.05
CA ARG A 236 -6.51 6.28 -16.12
C ARG A 236 -6.59 7.71 -16.63
N ILE A 237 -6.79 7.84 -17.93
CA ILE A 237 -7.01 9.12 -18.58
C ILE A 237 -8.36 9.08 -19.31
N ASN A 238 -9.15 10.15 -19.16
CA ASN A 238 -10.40 10.32 -19.88
C ASN A 238 -10.14 10.82 -21.33
N ALA A 239 -11.21 11.06 -22.07
CA ALA A 239 -11.13 11.55 -23.46
C ALA A 239 -10.40 12.92 -23.59
N ASP A 240 -10.38 13.72 -22.51
CA ASP A 240 -9.70 15.01 -22.45
C ASP A 240 -8.23 14.89 -21.98
N GLY A 241 -7.75 13.67 -21.74
CA GLY A 241 -6.40 13.42 -21.24
C GLY A 241 -6.22 13.71 -19.74
N LEU A 242 -7.31 13.89 -18.97
CA LEU A 242 -7.27 14.18 -17.53
C LEU A 242 -7.29 12.89 -16.69
N THR A 243 -6.61 12.92 -15.54
CA THR A 243 -6.48 11.78 -14.61
C THR A 243 -7.36 11.91 -13.36
N LEU A 244 -8.04 13.04 -13.16
CA LEU A 244 -8.65 13.46 -11.91
C LEU A 244 -9.66 12.45 -11.32
N PHE A 245 -10.59 11.98 -12.13
CA PHE A 245 -11.66 11.06 -11.71
C PHE A 245 -11.37 9.59 -12.02
N GLN A 246 -10.16 9.27 -12.46
CA GLN A 246 -9.81 7.92 -12.87
C GLN A 246 -10.82 7.31 -13.85
N GLU A 247 -11.30 8.11 -14.76
CA GLU A 247 -12.24 7.73 -15.83
C GLU A 247 -11.49 7.37 -17.11
N GLY A 248 -12.20 6.74 -18.05
CA GLY A 248 -11.65 6.30 -19.31
C GLY A 248 -11.13 4.86 -19.29
N ASP A 249 -10.71 4.39 -20.45
CA ASP A 249 -10.20 3.03 -20.70
C ASP A 249 -8.71 3.01 -21.06
N GLN A 250 -8.10 4.18 -21.16
CA GLN A 250 -6.69 4.36 -21.47
C GLN A 250 -5.87 4.70 -20.22
N VAL A 251 -4.56 4.50 -20.31
CA VAL A 251 -3.64 4.86 -19.23
C VAL A 251 -2.56 5.81 -19.73
N SER A 252 -2.03 6.63 -18.81
CA SER A 252 -0.93 7.54 -19.10
C SER A 252 0.33 6.82 -19.56
N ALA A 253 1.22 7.54 -20.26
CA ALA A 253 2.52 7.03 -20.68
C ALA A 253 3.44 6.64 -19.49
N ARG A 254 3.13 7.10 -18.27
CA ARG A 254 3.86 6.75 -17.04
C ARG A 254 3.40 5.43 -16.43
N SER A 255 2.20 4.99 -16.77
CA SER A 255 1.62 3.75 -16.23
C SER A 255 2.44 2.53 -16.65
N VAL A 256 2.67 1.63 -15.69
CA VAL A 256 3.35 0.37 -15.96
C VAL A 256 2.45 -0.56 -16.78
N GLY A 257 3.00 -1.26 -17.77
CA GLY A 257 2.26 -2.28 -18.52
C GLY A 257 2.00 -3.54 -17.70
N ALA A 258 0.90 -4.25 -17.98
CA ALA A 258 0.49 -5.43 -17.22
C ALA A 258 1.61 -6.49 -17.18
N GLU A 259 2.07 -6.97 -18.34
CA GLU A 259 3.14 -7.97 -18.41
C GLU A 259 4.47 -7.43 -17.89
N GLN A 260 4.72 -6.13 -18.02
CA GLN A 260 5.91 -5.47 -17.49
C GLN A 260 5.94 -5.57 -15.96
N PHE A 261 4.81 -5.27 -15.30
CA PHE A 261 4.69 -5.39 -13.85
C PHE A 261 4.79 -6.84 -13.37
N GLY A 262 4.16 -7.78 -14.07
CA GLY A 262 4.31 -9.21 -13.79
C GLY A 262 5.75 -9.69 -13.88
N ARG A 263 6.50 -9.25 -14.90
CA ARG A 263 7.95 -9.54 -15.02
C ARG A 263 8.76 -8.91 -13.90
N PHE A 264 8.44 -7.65 -13.53
CA PHE A 264 9.09 -6.96 -12.42
C PHE A 264 8.98 -7.76 -11.13
N LEU A 265 7.77 -8.15 -10.75
CA LEU A 265 7.53 -8.94 -9.54
C LEU A 265 8.17 -10.33 -9.60
N SER A 266 8.06 -11.03 -10.74
CA SER A 266 8.63 -12.38 -10.92
C SER A 266 10.15 -12.38 -10.84
N THR A 267 10.80 -11.33 -11.37
CA THR A 267 12.26 -11.21 -11.34
C THR A 267 12.75 -10.92 -9.90
N ILE A 268 12.04 -10.08 -9.16
CA ILE A 268 12.34 -9.84 -7.74
C ILE A 268 12.11 -11.12 -6.94
N PHE A 269 11.00 -11.83 -7.18
CA PHE A 269 10.73 -13.10 -6.50
C PHE A 269 11.84 -14.12 -6.73
N ASP A 270 12.35 -14.25 -7.95
CA ASP A 270 13.43 -15.18 -8.28
C ASP A 270 14.75 -14.88 -7.55
N GLU A 271 15.06 -13.63 -7.29
CA GLU A 271 16.19 -13.23 -6.46
C GLU A 271 15.90 -13.48 -4.97
N TRP A 272 14.74 -13.03 -4.50
CA TRP A 272 14.29 -13.11 -3.11
C TRP A 272 14.21 -14.57 -2.61
N ILE A 273 13.60 -15.47 -3.39
CA ILE A 273 13.40 -16.88 -3.00
C ILE A 273 14.72 -17.66 -2.81
N ARG A 274 15.80 -17.18 -3.42
CA ARG A 274 17.11 -17.81 -3.34
C ARG A 274 17.96 -17.28 -2.19
N HIS A 275 17.74 -16.02 -1.78
CA HIS A 275 18.71 -15.34 -0.93
C HIS A 275 18.13 -14.66 0.30
N ASP A 276 16.84 -14.30 0.29
CA ASP A 276 16.32 -13.29 1.20
C ASP A 276 15.11 -13.72 2.03
N VAL A 277 14.60 -14.95 1.87
CA VAL A 277 13.45 -15.47 2.64
C VAL A 277 13.73 -15.42 4.15
N GLY A 278 12.85 -14.74 4.91
CA GLY A 278 13.01 -14.54 6.35
C GLY A 278 13.99 -13.42 6.73
N ARG A 279 14.59 -12.74 5.77
CA ARG A 279 15.51 -11.61 5.99
C ARG A 279 15.00 -10.30 5.39
N VAL A 280 14.44 -10.35 4.20
CA VAL A 280 13.80 -9.24 3.51
C VAL A 280 12.35 -9.61 3.24
N TYR A 281 11.45 -8.69 3.48
CA TYR A 281 10.01 -8.87 3.31
C TYR A 281 9.54 -7.98 2.15
N VAL A 282 8.96 -8.60 1.14
CA VAL A 282 8.31 -7.90 0.03
C VAL A 282 6.81 -8.05 0.21
N GLN A 283 6.09 -6.97 0.49
CA GLN A 283 4.69 -7.00 0.90
C GLN A 283 3.79 -7.83 -0.04
N THR A 284 3.98 -7.69 -1.36
CA THR A 284 3.22 -8.48 -2.35
C THR A 284 3.46 -9.98 -2.22
N ILE A 285 4.70 -10.39 -1.92
CA ILE A 285 5.08 -11.80 -1.75
C ILE A 285 4.53 -12.35 -0.43
N GLU A 286 4.62 -11.57 0.65
CA GLU A 286 4.08 -11.94 1.96
C GLU A 286 2.55 -12.08 1.92
N ALA A 287 1.86 -11.13 1.29
CA ALA A 287 0.41 -11.19 1.10
C ALA A 287 0.00 -12.41 0.25
N ALA A 288 0.75 -12.72 -0.82
CA ALA A 288 0.53 -13.92 -1.60
C ALA A 288 0.68 -15.19 -0.74
N LEU A 289 1.78 -15.32 0.03
CA LEU A 289 2.01 -16.50 0.87
C LEU A 289 0.86 -16.74 1.88
N ARG A 290 0.29 -15.67 2.45
CA ARG A 290 -0.90 -15.79 3.31
C ARG A 290 -2.08 -16.40 2.55
N ASN A 291 -2.34 -16.00 1.30
CA ASN A 291 -3.40 -16.59 0.49
C ASN A 291 -3.14 -18.08 0.20
N TRP A 292 -1.90 -18.51 -0.04
CA TRP A 292 -1.54 -19.94 -0.14
C TRP A 292 -1.71 -20.71 1.18
N LEU A 293 -1.65 -20.03 2.31
CA LEU A 293 -1.96 -20.60 3.62
C LEU A 293 -3.47 -20.67 3.91
N GLY A 294 -4.31 -20.02 3.09
CA GLY A 294 -5.75 -19.88 3.31
C GLY A 294 -6.11 -18.77 4.32
N LEU A 295 -5.20 -17.83 4.51
CA LEU A 295 -5.38 -16.66 5.37
C LEU A 295 -5.63 -15.41 4.51
N GLU A 296 -6.31 -14.42 5.07
CA GLU A 296 -6.44 -13.12 4.40
C GLU A 296 -5.07 -12.42 4.25
N ALA A 297 -4.92 -11.64 3.18
CA ALA A 297 -3.72 -10.85 2.92
C ALA A 297 -3.63 -9.65 3.86
N SER A 298 -3.06 -9.85 5.04
CA SER A 298 -2.89 -8.79 6.05
C SER A 298 -2.11 -7.60 5.47
N GLY A 299 -2.61 -6.39 5.75
CA GLY A 299 -1.98 -5.14 5.30
C GLY A 299 -2.01 -4.88 3.79
N MET A 300 -2.70 -5.70 2.99
CA MET A 300 -2.78 -5.54 1.54
C MET A 300 -4.17 -5.90 0.99
N CYS A 301 -5.11 -4.97 1.11
CA CYS A 301 -6.52 -5.18 0.75
C CYS A 301 -6.74 -5.60 -0.71
N VAL A 302 -5.80 -5.31 -1.62
CA VAL A 302 -5.93 -5.65 -3.05
C VAL A 302 -6.05 -7.16 -3.27
N PHE A 303 -5.45 -7.97 -2.41
CA PHE A 303 -5.50 -9.44 -2.49
C PHE A 303 -6.49 -10.07 -1.51
N ASN A 304 -7.35 -9.29 -0.86
CA ASN A 304 -8.46 -9.80 -0.08
C ASN A 304 -9.72 -9.93 -0.94
N GLN A 305 -10.64 -10.81 -0.53
CA GLN A 305 -11.89 -11.09 -1.25
C GLN A 305 -12.79 -9.86 -1.31
N THR A 306 -12.84 -9.08 -0.24
CA THR A 306 -13.60 -7.84 -0.12
C THR A 306 -12.67 -6.68 0.25
N CYS A 307 -13.15 -5.46 0.19
CA CYS A 307 -12.49 -4.28 0.76
C CYS A 307 -13.45 -3.54 1.72
N GLY A 308 -13.27 -2.23 1.93
CA GLY A 308 -14.18 -1.44 2.77
C GLY A 308 -13.72 -1.20 4.21
N THR A 309 -12.60 -1.82 4.64
CA THR A 309 -12.00 -1.57 5.97
C THR A 309 -10.78 -0.67 5.93
N GLY A 310 -10.45 -0.09 4.78
CA GLY A 310 -9.36 0.87 4.59
C GLY A 310 -9.90 2.17 4.01
N LEU A 311 -10.22 3.11 4.86
CA LEU A 311 -10.85 4.38 4.51
C LEU A 311 -9.83 5.52 4.50
N ALA A 312 -10.26 6.71 4.06
CA ALA A 312 -9.48 7.93 4.17
C ALA A 312 -10.27 9.03 4.89
N ILE A 313 -9.58 9.85 5.68
CA ILE A 313 -10.15 11.08 6.26
C ILE A 313 -9.34 12.28 5.80
N GLU A 314 -10.03 13.26 5.27
CA GLU A 314 -9.46 14.52 4.81
C GLU A 314 -9.27 15.53 5.95
N HIS A 315 -8.49 16.57 5.66
CA HIS A 315 -8.10 17.63 6.59
C HIS A 315 -9.28 18.39 7.22
N ASN A 316 -10.46 18.34 6.61
CA ASN A 316 -11.69 18.98 7.09
C ASN A 316 -12.64 18.02 7.82
N GLY A 317 -12.27 16.75 7.98
CA GLY A 317 -13.09 15.73 8.64
C GLY A 317 -13.98 14.90 7.72
N ASP A 318 -13.96 15.12 6.41
CA ASP A 318 -14.65 14.29 5.42
C ASP A 318 -14.06 12.89 5.36
N VAL A 319 -14.91 11.86 5.42
CA VAL A 319 -14.53 10.45 5.36
C VAL A 319 -14.92 9.87 4.02
N TYR A 320 -13.98 9.19 3.37
CA TYR A 320 -14.17 8.54 2.07
C TYR A 320 -14.00 7.03 2.16
N SER A 321 -14.69 6.32 1.28
CA SER A 321 -14.70 4.85 1.23
C SER A 321 -13.32 4.20 1.13
N CYS A 322 -12.36 4.89 0.49
CA CYS A 322 -11.00 4.38 0.30
C CYS A 322 -10.06 5.53 -0.09
N ASP A 323 -8.78 5.39 0.22
CA ASP A 323 -7.70 6.30 -0.18
C ASP A 323 -7.63 6.54 -1.71
N HIS A 324 -7.88 5.49 -2.49
CA HIS A 324 -7.89 5.60 -3.95
C HIS A 324 -9.15 6.30 -4.52
N PHE A 325 -10.18 6.47 -3.71
CA PHE A 325 -11.49 7.01 -4.11
C PHE A 325 -11.86 8.24 -3.26
N VAL A 326 -10.93 9.17 -3.11
CA VAL A 326 -11.19 10.49 -2.52
C VAL A 326 -11.83 11.35 -3.62
N GLU A 327 -13.13 11.14 -3.82
CA GLU A 327 -13.96 11.75 -4.88
C GLU A 327 -15.39 11.91 -4.36
N PRO A 328 -16.16 12.90 -4.84
CA PRO A 328 -17.50 13.20 -4.29
C PRO A 328 -18.44 11.99 -4.22
N ASN A 329 -18.39 11.09 -5.20
CA ASN A 329 -19.26 9.89 -5.24
C ASN A 329 -18.93 8.84 -4.17
N PHE A 330 -17.78 8.95 -3.53
CA PHE A 330 -17.32 8.03 -2.49
C PHE A 330 -17.21 8.69 -1.11
N LEU A 331 -17.73 9.91 -0.99
CA LEU A 331 -17.87 10.59 0.31
C LEU A 331 -18.93 9.86 1.13
N LEU A 332 -18.57 9.50 2.36
CA LEU A 332 -19.47 8.86 3.32
C LEU A 332 -20.18 9.89 4.21
N GLY A 333 -19.49 10.94 4.56
CA GLY A 333 -19.96 12.02 5.44
C GLY A 333 -18.81 12.72 6.15
N ASN A 334 -19.13 13.56 7.13
CA ASN A 334 -18.15 14.31 7.91
C ASN A 334 -18.24 13.92 9.40
N ILE A 335 -17.09 13.79 10.07
CA ILE A 335 -17.02 13.36 11.49
C ILE A 335 -17.59 14.37 12.48
N HIS A 336 -17.92 15.58 12.06
CA HIS A 336 -18.64 16.56 12.88
C HIS A 336 -20.15 16.37 12.83
N ASP A 337 -20.66 15.78 11.75
CA ASP A 337 -22.10 15.58 11.54
C ASP A 337 -22.56 14.20 12.03
N GLU A 338 -21.74 13.17 11.81
CA GLU A 338 -22.01 11.79 12.19
C GLU A 338 -20.79 11.15 12.85
N HIS A 339 -21.01 10.23 13.78
CA HIS A 339 -19.90 9.52 14.41
C HIS A 339 -19.19 8.59 13.41
N MET A 340 -17.85 8.56 13.46
CA MET A 340 -17.00 7.80 12.52
C MET A 340 -17.44 6.34 12.34
N ILE A 341 -17.86 5.65 13.40
CA ILE A 341 -18.29 4.24 13.31
C ILE A 341 -19.58 4.07 12.50
N GLU A 342 -20.45 5.07 12.47
CA GLU A 342 -21.68 5.07 11.69
C GLU A 342 -21.36 5.20 10.21
N LEU A 343 -20.41 6.09 9.86
CA LEU A 343 -19.89 6.24 8.50
C LEU A 343 -19.23 4.94 8.01
N VAL A 344 -18.37 4.33 8.84
CA VAL A 344 -17.66 3.07 8.53
C VAL A 344 -18.61 1.91 8.34
N ALA A 345 -19.72 1.86 9.07
CA ALA A 345 -20.72 0.82 9.00
C ALA A 345 -21.93 1.18 8.11
N SER A 346 -21.84 2.28 7.36
CA SER A 346 -22.91 2.72 6.48
C SER A 346 -23.22 1.70 5.38
N PRO A 347 -24.47 1.61 4.91
CA PRO A 347 -24.83 0.73 3.78
C PRO A 347 -24.01 1.00 2.52
N GLN A 348 -23.63 2.28 2.28
CA GLN A 348 -22.75 2.68 1.18
C GLN A 348 -21.38 2.02 1.32
N GLN A 349 -20.77 2.06 2.52
CA GLN A 349 -19.44 1.51 2.76
C GLN A 349 -19.45 -0.03 2.73
N ILE A 350 -20.47 -0.66 3.27
CA ILE A 350 -20.64 -2.11 3.19
C ILE A 350 -20.75 -2.55 1.74
N LYS A 351 -21.61 -1.88 0.95
CA LYS A 351 -21.77 -2.17 -0.48
C LYS A 351 -20.45 -1.98 -1.23
N PHE A 352 -19.72 -0.88 -1.01
CA PHE A 352 -18.42 -0.62 -1.61
C PHE A 352 -17.44 -1.79 -1.36
N GLY A 353 -17.41 -2.30 -0.13
CA GLY A 353 -16.56 -3.43 0.23
C GLY A 353 -16.95 -4.74 -0.48
N LEU A 354 -18.23 -5.05 -0.53
CA LEU A 354 -18.77 -6.27 -1.14
C LEU A 354 -18.69 -6.23 -2.68
N ASP A 355 -18.86 -5.07 -3.29
CA ASP A 355 -18.79 -4.90 -4.74
C ASP A 355 -17.44 -5.39 -5.32
N LYS A 356 -16.37 -5.35 -4.54
CA LYS A 356 -15.08 -5.93 -4.95
C LYS A 356 -15.21 -7.41 -5.35
N ARG A 357 -15.96 -8.19 -4.61
CA ARG A 357 -16.23 -9.62 -4.85
C ARG A 357 -17.38 -9.83 -5.83
N ASP A 358 -18.46 -9.07 -5.63
CA ASP A 358 -19.75 -9.36 -6.25
C ASP A 358 -19.84 -8.86 -7.70
N THR A 359 -18.98 -7.89 -8.09
CA THR A 359 -18.90 -7.37 -9.45
C THR A 359 -17.80 -7.99 -10.33
N LEU A 360 -17.20 -9.10 -9.87
CA LEU A 360 -16.18 -9.79 -10.67
C LEU A 360 -16.76 -10.34 -11.97
N PRO A 361 -16.12 -10.11 -13.15
CA PRO A 361 -16.52 -10.73 -14.40
C PRO A 361 -16.38 -12.26 -14.33
N ARG A 362 -17.10 -12.99 -15.20
CA ARG A 362 -17.03 -14.45 -15.27
C ARG A 362 -15.61 -14.95 -15.44
N PHE A 363 -14.83 -14.29 -16.28
CA PHE A 363 -13.41 -14.59 -16.49
C PHE A 363 -12.62 -14.64 -15.18
N CYS A 364 -12.88 -13.72 -14.23
CA CYS A 364 -12.24 -13.72 -12.91
C CYS A 364 -12.84 -14.79 -11.98
N ARG A 365 -14.16 -15.03 -12.04
CA ARG A 365 -14.83 -16.03 -11.19
C ARG A 365 -14.37 -17.45 -11.48
N GLU A 366 -14.02 -17.74 -12.74
CA GLU A 366 -13.54 -19.04 -13.22
C GLU A 366 -11.99 -19.14 -13.23
N CYS A 367 -11.28 -18.10 -12.83
CA CYS A 367 -9.82 -18.05 -12.87
C CYS A 367 -9.19 -18.97 -11.80
N ASP A 368 -8.20 -19.73 -12.22
CA ASP A 368 -7.47 -20.69 -11.37
C ASP A 368 -6.60 -20.05 -10.28
N VAL A 369 -6.20 -18.76 -10.47
CA VAL A 369 -5.47 -17.97 -9.46
C VAL A 369 -6.36 -16.98 -8.71
N ARG A 370 -7.70 -17.13 -8.80
CA ARG A 370 -8.64 -16.23 -8.11
C ARG A 370 -8.40 -16.20 -6.59
N PHE A 371 -8.08 -17.32 -5.99
CA PHE A 371 -7.82 -17.45 -4.55
C PHE A 371 -6.67 -16.55 -4.05
N ALA A 372 -5.75 -16.16 -4.94
CA ALA A 372 -4.62 -15.29 -4.63
C ALA A 372 -4.87 -13.84 -5.09
N CYS A 373 -5.54 -13.66 -6.23
CA CYS A 373 -5.73 -12.36 -6.88
C CYS A 373 -6.99 -11.62 -6.41
N HIS A 374 -8.13 -12.35 -6.24
CA HIS A 374 -9.45 -11.77 -5.95
C HIS A 374 -9.86 -10.61 -6.87
N GLY A 375 -9.31 -10.56 -8.12
CA GLY A 375 -9.53 -9.50 -9.09
C GLY A 375 -8.81 -8.19 -8.76
N GLU A 376 -7.90 -8.17 -7.82
CA GLU A 376 -7.10 -7.03 -7.35
C GLU A 376 -7.96 -5.80 -7.02
N CYS A 377 -7.44 -4.57 -7.12
CA CYS A 377 -8.13 -3.34 -6.75
C CYS A 377 -9.24 -2.97 -7.76
N PRO A 378 -10.46 -2.65 -7.31
CA PRO A 378 -11.53 -2.14 -8.18
C PRO A 378 -11.13 -0.92 -9.01
N LYS A 379 -10.25 -0.07 -8.49
CA LYS A 379 -9.68 1.10 -9.20
C LYS A 379 -9.11 0.72 -10.57
N ASN A 380 -8.49 -0.46 -10.68
CA ASN A 380 -7.79 -0.89 -11.87
C ASN A 380 -8.66 -1.78 -12.80
N ARG A 381 -9.97 -1.95 -12.51
CA ARG A 381 -10.91 -2.81 -13.25
C ARG A 381 -11.68 -2.04 -14.32
N PHE A 382 -11.03 -1.67 -15.39
CA PHE A 382 -11.62 -0.83 -16.43
C PHE A 382 -11.43 -1.35 -17.87
N ILE A 383 -10.79 -2.51 -18.04
CA ILE A 383 -10.66 -3.12 -19.37
C ILE A 383 -11.68 -4.25 -19.57
N LEU A 384 -11.83 -4.67 -20.81
CA LEU A 384 -12.68 -5.80 -21.19
C LEU A 384 -11.94 -7.14 -20.97
N THR A 385 -12.70 -8.15 -20.63
CA THR A 385 -12.21 -9.55 -20.68
C THR A 385 -12.01 -10.00 -22.12
N PRO A 386 -11.31 -11.11 -22.39
CA PRO A 386 -11.14 -11.64 -23.74
C PRO A 386 -12.45 -11.93 -24.48
N ASP A 387 -13.55 -12.21 -23.74
CA ASP A 387 -14.89 -12.44 -24.28
C ASP A 387 -15.79 -11.20 -24.23
N GLY A 388 -15.23 -10.01 -23.93
CA GLY A 388 -15.91 -8.72 -24.04
C GLY A 388 -16.70 -8.27 -22.81
N GLU A 389 -16.65 -9.01 -21.67
CA GLU A 389 -17.30 -8.59 -20.43
C GLU A 389 -16.47 -7.47 -19.75
N PRO A 390 -17.08 -6.38 -19.25
CA PRO A 390 -16.37 -5.28 -18.60
C PRO A 390 -15.89 -5.65 -17.18
N GLY A 391 -14.92 -4.90 -16.66
CA GLY A 391 -14.49 -5.01 -15.25
C GLY A 391 -13.29 -5.93 -15.03
N LEU A 392 -12.52 -6.24 -16.08
CA LEU A 392 -11.23 -6.90 -15.92
C LEU A 392 -10.20 -5.89 -15.44
N ASN A 393 -9.34 -6.33 -14.51
CA ASN A 393 -8.24 -5.53 -14.02
C ASN A 393 -7.18 -5.32 -15.10
N TYR A 394 -6.72 -4.08 -15.26
CA TYR A 394 -5.70 -3.70 -16.24
C TYR A 394 -4.39 -4.50 -16.09
N LEU A 395 -4.00 -4.83 -14.87
CA LEU A 395 -2.78 -5.60 -14.57
C LEU A 395 -3.00 -7.12 -14.58
N CYS A 396 -4.20 -7.61 -14.97
CA CYS A 396 -4.59 -9.01 -14.88
C CYS A 396 -3.57 -9.96 -15.52
N ALA A 397 -3.12 -9.69 -16.74
CA ALA A 397 -2.16 -10.56 -17.43
C ALA A 397 -0.87 -10.73 -16.63
N GLY A 398 -0.33 -9.63 -16.10
CA GLY A 398 0.90 -9.64 -15.31
C GLY A 398 0.74 -10.36 -13.96
N PHE A 399 -0.35 -10.13 -13.23
CA PHE A 399 -0.62 -10.83 -11.98
C PHE A 399 -0.87 -12.33 -12.20
N LYS A 400 -1.60 -12.70 -13.24
CA LYS A 400 -1.84 -14.11 -13.56
C LYS A 400 -0.53 -14.84 -13.84
N ASP A 401 0.34 -14.25 -14.66
CA ASP A 401 1.68 -14.78 -14.92
C ASP A 401 2.54 -14.86 -13.66
N PHE A 402 2.50 -13.83 -12.83
CA PHE A 402 3.22 -13.79 -11.55
C PHE A 402 2.75 -14.89 -10.59
N PHE A 403 1.44 -15.04 -10.37
CA PHE A 403 0.92 -16.05 -9.45
C PHE A 403 1.19 -17.47 -9.93
N HIS A 404 1.12 -17.74 -11.24
CA HIS A 404 1.57 -19.03 -11.80
C HIS A 404 3.08 -19.25 -11.61
N HIS A 405 3.87 -18.18 -11.74
CA HIS A 405 5.33 -18.28 -11.60
C HIS A 405 5.74 -18.66 -10.19
N ILE A 406 5.09 -18.11 -9.18
CA ILE A 406 5.44 -18.33 -7.76
C ILE A 406 4.78 -19.58 -7.15
N ASP A 407 3.76 -20.18 -7.80
CA ASP A 407 2.87 -21.19 -7.23
C ASP A 407 3.61 -22.37 -6.58
N PHE A 408 4.59 -22.94 -7.27
CA PHE A 408 5.36 -24.07 -6.74
C PHE A 408 6.07 -23.70 -5.43
N SER A 409 6.77 -22.58 -5.42
CA SER A 409 7.55 -22.12 -4.25
C SER A 409 6.63 -21.72 -3.09
N MET A 410 5.48 -21.11 -3.40
CA MET A 410 4.46 -20.75 -2.39
C MET A 410 3.85 -22.00 -1.77
N LYS A 411 3.50 -23.02 -2.56
CA LYS A 411 3.02 -24.32 -2.05
C LYS A 411 4.04 -24.99 -1.14
N LEU A 412 5.33 -24.93 -1.52
CA LEU A 412 6.42 -25.48 -0.73
C LEU A 412 6.57 -24.75 0.62
N MET A 413 6.64 -23.42 0.61
CA MET A 413 6.72 -22.60 1.83
C MET A 413 5.48 -22.80 2.73
N ALA A 414 4.28 -22.76 2.16
CA ALA A 414 3.05 -23.02 2.91
C ALA A 414 3.04 -24.43 3.53
N GLY A 415 3.57 -25.43 2.80
CA GLY A 415 3.74 -26.78 3.31
C GLY A 415 4.76 -26.90 4.44
N LEU A 416 5.83 -26.11 4.43
CA LEU A 416 6.80 -26.03 5.53
C LEU A 416 6.14 -25.41 6.77
N ILE A 417 5.49 -24.26 6.62
CA ILE A 417 4.81 -23.54 7.71
C ILE A 417 3.74 -24.41 8.39
N ARG A 418 2.88 -25.09 7.60
CA ARG A 418 1.85 -26.00 8.15
C ARG A 418 2.42 -27.17 8.96
N ARG A 419 3.69 -27.52 8.73
CA ARG A 419 4.43 -28.55 9.49
C ARG A 419 5.27 -27.96 10.64
N GLY A 420 5.06 -26.68 11.00
CA GLY A 420 5.80 -25.98 12.04
C GLY A 420 7.27 -25.71 11.70
N ARG A 421 7.62 -25.74 10.41
CA ARG A 421 8.96 -25.44 9.90
C ARG A 421 9.05 -23.99 9.42
N GLU A 422 10.26 -23.47 9.30
CA GLU A 422 10.47 -22.10 8.86
C GLU A 422 10.41 -21.99 7.33
N ALA A 423 9.75 -20.91 6.82
CA ALA A 423 9.67 -20.66 5.39
C ALA A 423 11.04 -20.55 4.72
N ARG A 424 12.06 -20.03 5.43
CA ARG A 424 13.43 -19.87 4.90
C ARG A 424 14.11 -21.17 4.49
N GLU A 425 13.66 -22.31 4.98
CA GLU A 425 14.18 -23.61 4.55
C GLU A 425 13.95 -23.90 3.08
N VAL A 426 13.01 -23.19 2.45
CA VAL A 426 12.78 -23.25 1.00
C VAL A 426 14.04 -22.94 0.21
N MET A 427 14.91 -22.02 0.67
CA MET A 427 16.16 -21.66 -0.01
C MET A 427 17.05 -22.89 -0.22
N GLN A 428 17.30 -23.67 0.84
CA GLN A 428 18.10 -24.89 0.76
C GLN A 428 17.44 -25.98 -0.11
N ILE A 429 16.12 -26.10 -0.02
CA ILE A 429 15.37 -27.07 -0.84
C ILE A 429 15.46 -26.71 -2.32
N MET A 430 15.30 -25.42 -2.64
CA MET A 430 15.42 -24.92 -4.01
C MET A 430 16.85 -25.09 -4.54
N GLU A 431 17.86 -24.76 -3.76
CA GLU A 431 19.26 -24.97 -4.13
C GLU A 431 19.53 -26.43 -4.50
N ARG A 432 19.09 -27.38 -3.67
CA ARG A 432 19.24 -28.80 -3.94
C ARG A 432 18.44 -29.29 -5.16
N ALA A 433 17.19 -28.81 -5.28
CA ALA A 433 16.32 -29.20 -6.41
C ALA A 433 16.81 -28.68 -7.75
N PHE A 434 17.52 -27.55 -7.75
CA PHE A 434 18.07 -26.94 -8.97
C PHE A 434 19.56 -27.28 -9.20
N ALA A 435 20.22 -27.97 -8.24
CA ALA A 435 21.59 -28.44 -8.41
C ALA A 435 21.66 -29.43 -9.59
N GLY A 436 22.47 -29.12 -10.59
CA GLY A 436 22.66 -29.94 -11.77
C GLY A 436 21.60 -29.81 -12.87
N VAL A 437 20.61 -28.91 -12.70
CA VAL A 437 19.61 -28.66 -13.76
C VAL A 437 20.25 -27.83 -14.88
N GLU A 438 20.32 -28.39 -16.08
CA GLU A 438 20.84 -27.70 -17.23
C GLU A 438 19.84 -26.72 -17.85
N ARG A 439 20.36 -25.77 -18.64
CA ARG A 439 19.58 -24.67 -19.25
C ARG A 439 18.34 -25.14 -20.05
N ASN A 440 18.40 -26.33 -20.64
CA ASN A 440 17.33 -26.87 -21.49
C ASN A 440 16.46 -27.94 -20.81
N ASP A 441 16.79 -28.32 -19.57
CA ASP A 441 16.06 -29.37 -18.86
C ASP A 441 14.63 -28.95 -18.50
N PRO A 442 13.72 -29.93 -18.37
CA PRO A 442 12.43 -29.70 -17.75
C PRO A 442 12.62 -29.21 -16.31
N ARG A 443 11.73 -28.30 -15.87
CA ARG A 443 11.89 -27.68 -14.56
C ARG A 443 11.41 -28.57 -13.42
N PRO A 444 12.14 -28.57 -12.30
CA PRO A 444 11.66 -29.17 -11.04
C PRO A 444 10.36 -28.53 -10.50
N CYS A 445 10.03 -27.28 -10.90
CA CYS A 445 8.84 -26.58 -10.47
C CYS A 445 7.54 -27.04 -11.14
N GLY A 446 7.57 -28.03 -12.02
CA GLY A 446 6.38 -28.58 -12.67
C GLY A 446 5.69 -27.67 -13.71
N SER A 447 6.28 -26.53 -14.08
CA SER A 447 5.68 -25.60 -15.05
C SER A 447 5.66 -26.09 -16.50
N GLY A 448 6.28 -27.23 -16.80
CA GLY A 448 6.44 -27.78 -18.16
C GLY A 448 7.36 -26.96 -19.06
N ARG A 449 7.87 -25.83 -18.62
CA ARG A 449 8.77 -24.97 -19.40
C ARG A 449 10.23 -25.39 -19.19
N LYS A 450 11.13 -25.07 -20.12
CA LYS A 450 12.58 -25.29 -19.96
C LYS A 450 13.15 -24.33 -18.91
N PHE A 451 14.20 -24.73 -18.19
CA PHE A 451 14.84 -23.92 -17.15
C PHE A 451 15.21 -22.52 -17.63
N LYS A 452 15.77 -22.35 -18.83
CA LYS A 452 16.06 -21.06 -19.45
C LYS A 452 14.84 -20.17 -19.72
N GLN A 453 13.64 -20.73 -19.75
CA GLN A 453 12.39 -19.99 -20.05
C GLN A 453 11.64 -19.55 -18.80
N CYS A 454 12.14 -19.90 -17.65
CA CYS A 454 11.51 -19.61 -16.38
C CYS A 454 12.56 -19.13 -15.35
N HIS A 455 13.09 -19.89 -14.39
CA HIS A 455 14.04 -19.47 -13.35
C HIS A 455 15.51 -19.34 -13.83
N GLY A 456 15.85 -19.89 -14.97
CA GLY A 456 17.16 -19.77 -15.62
C GLY A 456 17.15 -18.79 -16.81
N ARG A 457 16.17 -17.90 -16.90
CA ARG A 457 16.20 -16.83 -17.90
C ARG A 457 17.46 -16.00 -17.66
N PRO A 458 18.36 -15.87 -18.69
CA PRO A 458 19.32 -14.80 -18.63
C PRO A 458 18.51 -13.51 -18.54
N GLN A 459 18.83 -12.69 -17.56
CA GLN A 459 18.29 -11.35 -17.56
C GLN A 459 18.70 -10.71 -18.89
N PRO A 460 17.80 -10.04 -19.63
CA PRO A 460 18.26 -9.19 -20.69
C PRO A 460 19.30 -8.26 -20.03
N ALA A 461 20.53 -8.32 -20.52
CA ALA A 461 21.48 -7.27 -20.23
C ALA A 461 20.70 -5.98 -20.47
N SER A 462 20.67 -5.09 -19.50
CA SER A 462 19.97 -3.83 -19.64
C SER A 462 20.57 -3.18 -20.88
N SER A 463 19.88 -3.31 -22.01
CA SER A 463 20.15 -2.45 -23.15
C SER A 463 19.65 -1.11 -22.65
N ALA A 464 20.55 -0.38 -22.01
CA ALA A 464 20.25 0.90 -21.39
C ALA A 464 19.74 1.83 -22.49
N LYS A 465 18.41 1.83 -22.66
CA LYS A 465 17.77 2.90 -23.38
C LYS A 465 18.11 4.18 -22.60
N PRO A 466 18.45 5.28 -23.29
CA PRO A 466 18.63 6.55 -22.61
C PRO A 466 17.41 6.80 -21.70
N LEU A 467 17.66 7.03 -20.42
CA LEU A 467 16.59 7.34 -19.46
C LEU A 467 16.00 8.71 -19.86
N PRO A 468 14.66 8.88 -19.75
CA PRO A 468 14.04 10.17 -20.01
C PRO A 468 14.53 11.20 -18.99
N ALA A 469 14.55 12.46 -19.39
CA ALA A 469 14.83 13.57 -18.48
C ALA A 469 13.79 13.64 -17.36
N PRO A 470 14.13 14.24 -16.20
CA PRO A 470 13.17 14.47 -15.11
C PRO A 470 11.89 15.16 -15.62
N GLN A 471 10.73 14.69 -15.16
CA GLN A 471 9.42 15.17 -15.61
C GLN A 471 8.62 15.68 -14.40
N SER A 472 8.07 16.90 -14.51
CA SER A 472 7.05 17.42 -13.59
C SER A 472 5.67 17.31 -14.20
N ARG A 473 4.62 17.44 -13.37
CA ARG A 473 3.21 17.46 -13.86
C ARG A 473 2.94 18.63 -14.78
N SER A 474 3.48 19.81 -14.46
CA SER A 474 3.34 21.04 -15.24
C SER A 474 3.98 20.97 -16.64
N GLY A 475 4.88 20.04 -16.88
CA GLY A 475 5.50 19.82 -18.19
C GLY A 475 4.71 18.86 -19.11
N ALA A 476 3.71 18.14 -18.59
CA ALA A 476 2.94 17.15 -19.37
C ALA A 476 1.77 17.73 -20.17
N ALA A 477 1.41 19.01 -19.94
CA ALA A 477 0.34 19.72 -20.66
C ALA A 477 0.82 20.44 -21.93
N ALA A 478 2.08 20.30 -22.32
CA ALA A 478 2.70 21.02 -23.44
C ALA A 478 3.31 20.07 -24.48
N GLY A 479 2.77 18.87 -24.66
CA GLY A 479 3.23 17.92 -25.67
C GLY A 479 2.11 17.28 -26.44
#